data_679d55d3418172ad94c135f3fbca85ae
#
_entry.id   679d55d3418172ad94c135f3fbca85ae
#
_cell.length_a   1.000
_cell.length_b   1.000
_cell.length_c   1.000
_cell.angle_alpha   90.00
_cell.angle_beta   90.00
_cell.angle_gamma   90.00
#
_symmetry.space_group_name_H-M   'P 1'
#
loop_
_entity.id
_entity.type
_entity.pdbx_description
1 polymer ?
#
loop_
_entity_poly.entity_id
_entity_poly.type
_entity_poly.pdbx_seq_one_letter_code
_entity_poly.pdbx_strand_id
1 'polypeptide(L)'
;MNSVHKVLMSKDLIPAKMDGYYFSPQEDVWVLDRNNQINKKAVTDVLNDNLKEGYLNTIALFARDYSASFASKIHGAFLAFIKEEQCVYVSKASVLNFRSKKHVKDELLFRLRIFITKWYSLGYNGIASEAVQIMKTWKLVNGKPGDVVKRKEPIQGPLTDIELQEFNEGAIRAYEKKEISLFMLTMALIISHTGRRPLQVTQMKITDILKVSKEEGEIYYLLNIPRIKQGLGFREE
;
A
#
# COMPACT_ATOMS: atom_id res chain seq x y z
N MET A 1 18.58 11.63 -27.18
CA MET A 1 18.55 10.21 -26.74
C MET A 1 18.66 10.20 -25.23
N ASN A 2 17.51 10.14 -24.53
CA ASN A 2 17.51 10.10 -23.08
C ASN A 2 17.96 8.72 -22.63
N SER A 3 19.01 8.68 -21.83
CA SER A 3 19.49 7.46 -21.20
C SER A 3 18.38 6.89 -20.32
N VAL A 4 17.74 5.83 -20.78
CA VAL A 4 16.83 5.02 -19.96
C VAL A 4 17.68 4.49 -18.82
N HIS A 5 17.48 4.97 -17.61
CA HIS A 5 18.18 4.48 -16.43
C HIS A 5 17.77 3.01 -16.20
N LYS A 6 18.61 2.08 -16.64
CA LYS A 6 18.46 0.67 -16.31
C LYS A 6 18.68 0.49 -14.81
N VAL A 7 17.60 0.29 -14.07
CA VAL A 7 17.65 0.09 -12.62
C VAL A 7 18.39 -1.19 -12.24
N LEU A 8 18.41 -2.19 -13.13
CA LEU A 8 18.93 -3.54 -12.85
C LEU A 8 20.35 -3.82 -13.36
N MET A 9 21.13 -2.81 -13.77
CA MET A 9 22.50 -3.03 -14.28
C MET A 9 23.54 -3.28 -13.18
N SER A 10 23.25 -3.02 -11.91
CA SER A 10 24.17 -3.25 -10.81
C SER A 10 23.96 -4.65 -10.22
N LYS A 11 25.08 -5.34 -9.90
CA LYS A 11 25.06 -6.55 -9.06
C LYS A 11 24.76 -6.21 -7.59
N ASP A 12 24.60 -4.94 -7.28
CA ASP A 12 24.47 -4.41 -5.95
C ASP A 12 23.02 -4.44 -5.47
N LEU A 13 22.87 -4.43 -4.18
CA LEU A 13 21.59 -4.30 -3.51
C LEU A 13 20.93 -2.94 -3.85
N ILE A 14 19.69 -2.96 -4.24
CA ILE A 14 18.90 -1.77 -4.56
C ILE A 14 18.08 -1.41 -3.31
N PRO A 15 18.14 -0.14 -2.83
CA PRO A 15 17.34 0.28 -1.70
C PRO A 15 15.84 0.27 -2.07
N ALA A 16 15.01 -0.30 -1.22
CA ALA A 16 13.57 -0.12 -1.30
C ALA A 16 13.17 1.29 -0.81
N LYS A 17 11.93 1.70 -1.05
CA LYS A 17 11.43 2.99 -0.55
C LYS A 17 11.40 3.08 0.98
N MET A 18 11.27 1.94 1.67
CA MET A 18 11.31 1.86 3.12
C MET A 18 12.76 1.73 3.58
N ASP A 19 13.19 2.63 4.46
CA ASP A 19 14.53 2.61 5.04
C ASP A 19 14.85 1.27 5.72
N GLY A 20 16.06 0.78 5.52
CA GLY A 20 16.54 -0.49 6.07
C GLY A 20 16.17 -1.72 5.25
N TYR A 21 15.43 -1.57 4.15
CA TYR A 21 15.10 -2.66 3.24
C TYR A 21 15.81 -2.50 1.90
N TYR A 22 16.36 -3.62 1.42
CA TYR A 22 17.08 -3.71 0.16
C TYR A 22 16.65 -4.96 -0.58
N PHE A 23 16.72 -4.95 -1.89
CA PHE A 23 16.43 -6.13 -2.72
C PHE A 23 17.51 -6.32 -3.79
N SER A 24 17.75 -7.56 -4.16
CA SER A 24 18.69 -7.93 -5.21
C SER A 24 17.96 -8.29 -6.50
N PRO A 25 18.42 -7.80 -7.66
CA PRO A 25 17.90 -8.24 -8.96
C PRO A 25 17.98 -9.75 -9.19
N GLN A 26 18.90 -10.44 -8.55
CA GLN A 26 19.12 -11.88 -8.69
C GLN A 26 18.15 -12.72 -7.85
N GLU A 27 17.65 -12.20 -6.74
CA GLU A 27 16.72 -12.91 -5.86
C GLU A 27 15.35 -13.05 -6.49
N ASP A 28 14.70 -14.20 -6.27
CA ASP A 28 13.34 -14.47 -6.76
C ASP A 28 12.26 -13.70 -6.01
N VAL A 29 12.52 -13.38 -4.75
CA VAL A 29 11.61 -12.66 -3.85
C VAL A 29 12.28 -11.42 -3.30
N TRP A 30 11.64 -10.26 -3.46
CA TRP A 30 12.10 -8.98 -2.95
C TRP A 30 11.29 -8.58 -1.73
N VAL A 31 11.90 -8.54 -0.55
CA VAL A 31 11.27 -8.06 0.69
C VAL A 31 11.39 -6.53 0.73
N LEU A 32 10.27 -5.83 0.66
CA LEU A 32 10.24 -4.37 0.56
C LEU A 32 9.91 -3.66 1.89
N ASP A 33 9.23 -4.34 2.78
CA ASP A 33 9.01 -3.99 4.18
C ASP A 33 8.59 -5.24 4.98
N ARG A 34 8.26 -5.07 6.27
CA ARG A 34 7.86 -6.17 7.16
C ARG A 34 6.68 -7.00 6.64
N ASN A 35 5.78 -6.39 5.86
CA ASN A 35 4.51 -6.99 5.47
C ASN A 35 4.35 -7.18 3.96
N ASN A 36 5.26 -6.61 3.16
CA ASN A 36 5.13 -6.57 1.71
C ASN A 36 6.37 -7.11 1.02
N GLN A 37 6.14 -8.05 0.11
CA GLN A 37 7.16 -8.62 -0.75
C GLN A 37 6.67 -8.74 -2.18
N ILE A 38 7.59 -8.86 -3.12
CA ILE A 38 7.34 -9.13 -4.53
C ILE A 38 7.98 -10.47 -4.89
N ASN A 39 7.18 -11.47 -5.20
CA ASN A 39 7.66 -12.72 -5.79
C ASN A 39 7.74 -12.55 -7.31
N LYS A 40 8.89 -12.05 -7.80
CA LYS A 40 9.08 -11.83 -9.25
C LYS A 40 9.07 -13.13 -10.03
N LYS A 41 9.52 -14.25 -9.44
CA LYS A 41 9.54 -15.56 -10.07
C LYS A 41 8.14 -15.97 -10.52
N ALA A 42 7.11 -15.70 -9.71
CA ALA A 42 5.72 -16.00 -10.06
C ALA A 42 5.26 -15.36 -11.39
N VAL A 43 5.89 -14.26 -11.81
CA VAL A 43 5.67 -13.61 -13.11
C VAL A 43 6.67 -14.13 -14.14
N THR A 44 7.95 -14.19 -13.83
CA THR A 44 8.97 -14.55 -14.82
C THR A 44 8.87 -15.98 -15.33
N ASP A 45 8.28 -16.90 -14.53
CA ASP A 45 8.05 -18.29 -14.93
C ASP A 45 6.94 -18.44 -16.00
N VAL A 46 6.00 -17.48 -16.05
CA VAL A 46 4.90 -17.50 -17.02
C VAL A 46 5.07 -16.45 -18.12
N LEU A 47 6.07 -15.60 -18.00
CA LEU A 47 6.29 -14.49 -18.90
C LEU A 47 7.18 -14.90 -20.09
N ASN A 48 6.78 -14.49 -21.29
CA ASN A 48 7.64 -14.65 -22.47
C ASN A 48 8.91 -13.81 -22.33
N ASP A 49 10.02 -14.31 -22.87
CA ASP A 49 11.35 -13.68 -22.74
C ASP A 49 11.38 -12.23 -23.23
N ASN A 50 10.62 -11.92 -24.30
CA ASN A 50 10.50 -10.56 -24.83
C ASN A 50 9.92 -9.55 -23.82
N LEU A 51 9.20 -10.02 -22.81
CA LEU A 51 8.56 -9.19 -21.80
C LEU A 51 9.39 -9.11 -20.50
N LYS A 52 10.34 -10.02 -20.29
CA LYS A 52 11.06 -10.15 -19.01
C LYS A 52 11.84 -8.90 -18.66
N GLU A 53 12.61 -8.35 -19.59
CA GLU A 53 13.43 -7.16 -19.33
C GLU A 53 12.56 -5.95 -18.93
N GLY A 54 11.52 -5.69 -19.70
CA GLY A 54 10.60 -4.57 -19.42
C GLY A 54 9.88 -4.72 -18.10
N TYR A 55 9.38 -5.92 -17.79
CA TYR A 55 8.76 -6.23 -16.50
C TYR A 55 9.71 -5.99 -15.34
N LEU A 56 10.90 -6.61 -15.38
CA LEU A 56 11.86 -6.55 -14.27
C LEU A 56 12.32 -5.12 -13.98
N ASN A 57 12.66 -4.34 -15.00
CA ASN A 57 13.08 -2.95 -14.81
C ASN A 57 11.93 -2.07 -14.32
N THR A 58 10.71 -2.29 -14.81
CA THR A 58 9.55 -1.50 -14.38
C THR A 58 9.17 -1.82 -12.95
N ILE A 59 9.13 -3.09 -12.55
CA ILE A 59 8.76 -3.46 -11.17
C ILE A 59 9.84 -3.05 -10.16
N ALA A 60 11.13 -3.10 -10.55
CA ALA A 60 12.23 -2.62 -9.71
C ALA A 60 12.11 -1.10 -9.44
N LEU A 61 11.71 -0.32 -10.43
CA LEU A 61 11.43 1.10 -10.25
C LEU A 61 10.30 1.32 -9.25
N PHE A 62 9.20 0.55 -9.33
CA PHE A 62 8.12 0.65 -8.36
C PHE A 62 8.56 0.24 -6.96
N ALA A 63 9.39 -0.80 -6.83
CA ALA A 63 9.93 -1.25 -5.55
C ALA A 63 10.84 -0.20 -4.89
N ARG A 64 11.64 0.52 -5.68
CA ARG A 64 12.55 1.57 -5.21
C ARG A 64 11.84 2.88 -4.86
N ASP A 65 10.93 3.35 -5.71
CA ASP A 65 10.42 4.72 -5.67
C ASP A 65 9.05 4.86 -4.99
N TYR A 66 8.30 3.77 -4.83
CA TYR A 66 6.94 3.78 -4.30
C TYR A 66 6.83 2.97 -3.00
N SER A 67 5.73 3.17 -2.25
CA SER A 67 5.50 2.38 -1.04
C SER A 67 5.45 0.88 -1.33
N ALA A 68 6.00 0.06 -0.43
CA ALA A 68 6.05 -1.40 -0.55
C ALA A 68 4.68 -2.02 -0.86
N SER A 69 3.62 -1.57 -0.16
CA SER A 69 2.25 -2.01 -0.42
C SER A 69 1.75 -1.65 -1.83
N PHE A 70 2.12 -0.47 -2.36
CA PHE A 70 1.72 -0.09 -3.71
C PHE A 70 2.46 -0.92 -4.76
N ALA A 71 3.79 -1.09 -4.62
CA ALA A 71 4.60 -1.91 -5.51
C ALA A 71 4.11 -3.37 -5.55
N SER A 72 3.80 -3.97 -4.38
CA SER A 72 3.24 -5.32 -4.29
C SER A 72 1.87 -5.44 -4.97
N LYS A 73 0.99 -4.44 -4.82
CA LYS A 73 -0.32 -4.42 -5.50
C LYS A 73 -0.21 -4.24 -7.01
N ILE A 74 0.74 -3.44 -7.48
CA ILE A 74 1.05 -3.27 -8.91
C ILE A 74 1.54 -4.60 -9.50
N HIS A 75 2.48 -5.25 -8.82
CA HIS A 75 2.97 -6.58 -9.19
C HIS A 75 1.82 -7.60 -9.29
N GLY A 76 0.96 -7.67 -8.26
CA GLY A 76 -0.20 -8.56 -8.25
C GLY A 76 -1.17 -8.31 -9.41
N ALA A 77 -1.38 -7.05 -9.80
CA ALA A 77 -2.23 -6.72 -10.93
C ALA A 77 -1.65 -7.21 -12.27
N PHE A 78 -0.34 -7.07 -12.47
CA PHE A 78 0.31 -7.59 -13.66
C PHE A 78 0.37 -9.12 -13.67
N LEU A 79 0.64 -9.75 -12.51
CA LEU A 79 0.61 -11.21 -12.39
C LEU A 79 -0.76 -11.79 -12.76
N ALA A 80 -1.84 -11.18 -12.28
CA ALA A 80 -3.21 -11.60 -12.65
C ALA A 80 -3.44 -11.49 -14.16
N PHE A 81 -3.03 -10.38 -14.76
CA PHE A 81 -3.14 -10.18 -16.19
C PHE A 81 -2.37 -11.23 -17.01
N ILE A 82 -1.08 -11.44 -16.70
CA ILE A 82 -0.24 -12.32 -17.52
C ILE A 82 -0.60 -13.79 -17.37
N LYS A 83 -1.06 -14.22 -16.18
CA LYS A 83 -1.55 -15.59 -15.98
C LYS A 83 -2.78 -15.91 -16.84
N GLU A 84 -3.64 -14.93 -17.03
CA GLU A 84 -4.87 -15.12 -17.78
C GLU A 84 -4.72 -14.97 -19.29
N GLU A 85 -3.92 -13.98 -19.72
CA GLU A 85 -3.78 -13.69 -21.14
C GLU A 85 -2.64 -14.44 -21.80
N GLN A 86 -1.63 -14.91 -21.03
CA GLN A 86 -0.47 -15.66 -21.51
C GLN A 86 0.13 -15.10 -22.81
N CYS A 87 0.14 -13.78 -22.93
CA CYS A 87 0.48 -13.09 -24.16
C CYS A 87 2.00 -12.92 -24.34
N VAL A 88 2.48 -13.05 -25.56
CA VAL A 88 3.87 -12.77 -25.96
C VAL A 88 4.15 -11.27 -26.02
N TYR A 89 3.07 -10.48 -26.12
CA TYR A 89 3.11 -9.05 -26.35
C TYR A 89 1.78 -8.44 -25.84
N VAL A 90 1.87 -7.35 -25.08
CA VAL A 90 0.68 -6.68 -24.53
C VAL A 90 0.03 -5.84 -25.63
N SER A 91 -1.01 -6.38 -26.24
CA SER A 91 -1.76 -5.76 -27.33
C SER A 91 -3.04 -5.09 -26.81
N LYS A 92 -3.69 -4.29 -27.69
CA LYS A 92 -5.04 -3.79 -27.46
C LYS A 92 -6.04 -4.91 -27.18
N ALA A 93 -5.93 -6.03 -27.92
CA ALA A 93 -6.82 -7.18 -27.76
C ALA A 93 -6.66 -7.82 -26.37
N SER A 94 -5.41 -8.08 -25.91
CA SER A 94 -5.18 -8.71 -24.61
C SER A 94 -5.73 -7.86 -23.46
N VAL A 95 -5.54 -6.54 -23.46
CA VAL A 95 -6.08 -5.68 -22.39
C VAL A 95 -7.59 -5.56 -22.40
N LEU A 96 -8.24 -5.61 -23.58
CA LEU A 96 -9.69 -5.63 -23.71
C LEU A 96 -10.29 -6.98 -23.25
N ASN A 97 -9.67 -8.10 -23.65
CA ASN A 97 -10.08 -9.44 -23.21
C ASN A 97 -10.00 -9.54 -21.67
N PHE A 98 -8.90 -9.11 -21.08
CA PHE A 98 -8.77 -9.11 -19.62
C PHE A 98 -9.86 -8.27 -18.95
N ARG A 99 -10.12 -7.06 -19.47
CA ARG A 99 -11.16 -6.18 -18.94
C ARG A 99 -12.56 -6.78 -19.01
N SER A 100 -12.86 -7.59 -20.03
CA SER A 100 -14.19 -8.18 -20.23
C SER A 100 -14.55 -9.27 -19.20
N LYS A 101 -13.57 -9.75 -18.45
CA LYS A 101 -13.76 -10.84 -17.47
C LYS A 101 -14.52 -10.35 -16.24
N LYS A 102 -15.57 -11.06 -15.83
CA LYS A 102 -16.49 -10.66 -14.75
C LYS A 102 -15.80 -10.43 -13.38
N HIS A 103 -14.73 -11.18 -13.10
CA HIS A 103 -14.00 -11.08 -11.84
C HIS A 103 -12.96 -9.95 -11.79
N VAL A 104 -12.68 -9.32 -12.94
CA VAL A 104 -11.70 -8.23 -13.04
C VAL A 104 -12.36 -6.91 -12.63
N LYS A 105 -11.97 -6.41 -11.46
CA LYS A 105 -12.49 -5.16 -10.89
C LYS A 105 -11.71 -3.94 -11.40
N ASP A 106 -12.36 -2.79 -11.41
CA ASP A 106 -11.77 -1.51 -11.84
C ASP A 106 -10.49 -1.15 -11.07
N GLU A 107 -10.39 -1.52 -9.79
CA GLU A 107 -9.17 -1.29 -8.98
C GLU A 107 -7.96 -2.06 -9.54
N LEU A 108 -8.17 -3.30 -10.00
CA LEU A 108 -7.14 -4.11 -10.63
C LEU A 108 -6.71 -3.51 -11.97
N LEU A 109 -7.69 -3.10 -12.79
CA LEU A 109 -7.46 -2.44 -14.09
C LEU A 109 -6.73 -1.11 -13.91
N PHE A 110 -7.03 -0.36 -12.86
CA PHE A 110 -6.34 0.89 -12.55
C PHE A 110 -4.86 0.67 -12.28
N ARG A 111 -4.53 -0.32 -11.45
CA ARG A 111 -3.14 -0.70 -11.16
C ARG A 111 -2.41 -1.22 -12.39
N LEU A 112 -3.06 -2.08 -13.17
CA LEU A 112 -2.52 -2.59 -14.43
C LEU A 112 -2.21 -1.46 -15.40
N ARG A 113 -3.13 -0.49 -15.56
CA ARG A 113 -2.93 0.68 -16.41
C ARG A 113 -1.69 1.49 -15.97
N ILE A 114 -1.51 1.71 -14.68
CA ILE A 114 -0.34 2.43 -14.16
C ILE A 114 0.94 1.68 -14.54
N PHE A 115 0.98 0.37 -14.35
CA PHE A 115 2.15 -0.45 -14.64
C PHE A 115 2.50 -0.45 -16.13
N ILE A 116 1.52 -0.76 -16.99
CA ILE A 116 1.72 -0.82 -18.45
C ILE A 116 2.09 0.55 -19.01
N THR A 117 1.45 1.62 -18.55
CA THR A 117 1.79 2.99 -18.99
C THR A 117 3.21 3.36 -18.58
N LYS A 118 3.63 3.00 -17.36
CA LYS A 118 5.00 3.25 -16.89
C LYS A 118 6.02 2.45 -17.70
N TRP A 119 5.79 1.17 -17.91
CA TRP A 119 6.64 0.32 -18.73
C TRP A 119 6.83 0.92 -20.14
N TYR A 120 5.73 1.24 -20.82
CA TYR A 120 5.77 1.87 -22.13
C TYR A 120 6.57 3.19 -22.12
N SER A 121 6.39 4.02 -21.11
CA SER A 121 7.11 5.31 -20.99
C SER A 121 8.61 5.16 -20.75
N LEU A 122 9.06 4.01 -20.23
CA LEU A 122 10.47 3.68 -20.07
C LEU A 122 11.13 3.21 -21.38
N GLY A 123 10.37 3.00 -22.45
CA GLY A 123 10.86 2.62 -23.77
C GLY A 123 11.24 1.15 -23.90
N TYR A 124 10.86 0.29 -22.94
CA TYR A 124 11.08 -1.15 -23.08
C TYR A 124 10.08 -1.78 -24.04
N ASN A 125 10.55 -2.78 -24.81
CA ASN A 125 9.71 -3.54 -25.71
C ASN A 125 8.61 -4.34 -24.98
N GLY A 126 7.64 -4.83 -25.76
CA GLY A 126 6.61 -5.74 -25.28
C GLY A 126 5.22 -5.12 -25.06
N ILE A 127 5.10 -3.80 -25.16
CA ILE A 127 3.82 -3.09 -24.99
C ILE A 127 3.44 -2.35 -26.28
N ALA A 128 2.26 -2.60 -26.82
CA ALA A 128 1.70 -1.85 -27.94
C ALA A 128 1.28 -0.43 -27.53
N SER A 129 1.52 0.54 -28.39
CA SER A 129 1.01 1.91 -28.19
C SER A 129 -0.50 1.95 -28.07
N GLU A 130 -1.20 1.14 -28.87
CA GLU A 130 -2.67 1.03 -28.89
C GLU A 130 -3.23 0.45 -27.58
N ALA A 131 -2.49 -0.44 -26.91
CA ALA A 131 -2.87 -0.93 -25.58
C ALA A 131 -2.85 0.21 -24.55
N VAL A 132 -1.80 1.02 -24.56
CA VAL A 132 -1.71 2.19 -23.68
C VAL A 132 -2.80 3.22 -23.98
N GLN A 133 -3.02 3.51 -25.26
CA GLN A 133 -4.04 4.47 -25.69
C GLN A 133 -5.44 4.05 -25.24
N ILE A 134 -5.83 2.80 -25.49
CA ILE A 134 -7.17 2.33 -25.07
C ILE A 134 -7.33 2.31 -23.55
N MET A 135 -6.29 1.93 -22.81
CA MET A 135 -6.36 1.94 -21.34
C MET A 135 -6.51 3.35 -20.77
N LYS A 136 -5.96 4.39 -21.42
CA LYS A 136 -6.14 5.80 -21.01
C LYS A 136 -7.59 6.27 -21.16
N THR A 137 -8.36 5.71 -22.08
CA THR A 137 -9.78 6.09 -22.26
C THR A 137 -10.72 5.47 -21.21
N TRP A 138 -10.23 4.51 -20.42
CA TRP A 138 -11.08 3.81 -19.46
C TRP A 138 -11.50 4.72 -18.32
N LYS A 139 -12.80 4.87 -18.15
CA LYS A 139 -13.41 5.48 -16.97
C LYS A 139 -13.52 4.39 -15.90
N LEU A 140 -12.51 4.28 -15.05
CA LEU A 140 -12.46 3.29 -13.97
C LEU A 140 -13.01 3.89 -12.69
N VAL A 141 -13.91 3.17 -12.04
CA VAL A 141 -14.50 3.59 -10.76
C VAL A 141 -13.55 3.19 -9.64
N ASN A 142 -12.78 4.15 -9.16
CA ASN A 142 -12.07 3.96 -7.90
C ASN A 142 -12.98 4.44 -6.77
N GLY A 143 -13.19 3.61 -5.76
CA GLY A 143 -13.86 4.04 -4.54
C GLY A 143 -13.21 5.31 -4.01
N LYS A 144 -13.99 6.36 -3.79
CA LYS A 144 -13.47 7.62 -3.23
C LYS A 144 -13.00 7.34 -1.79
N PRO A 145 -11.75 7.65 -1.44
CA PRO A 145 -11.29 7.49 -0.06
C PRO A 145 -12.23 8.23 0.90
N GLY A 146 -12.68 7.53 1.94
CA GLY A 146 -13.59 8.09 2.94
C GLY A 146 -15.07 8.20 2.52
N ASP A 147 -15.46 7.70 1.35
CA ASP A 147 -16.86 7.74 0.89
C ASP A 147 -17.79 6.94 1.82
N VAL A 148 -17.33 5.80 2.31
CA VAL A 148 -18.04 4.96 3.30
C VAL A 148 -18.31 5.74 4.60
N VAL A 149 -17.32 6.51 5.07
CA VAL A 149 -17.44 7.35 6.25
C VAL A 149 -18.41 8.52 6.00
N LYS A 150 -18.28 9.17 4.84
CA LYS A 150 -19.16 10.31 4.47
C LYS A 150 -20.62 9.90 4.33
N ARG A 151 -20.87 8.70 3.82
CA ARG A 151 -22.24 8.16 3.66
C ARG A 151 -22.78 7.51 4.94
N LYS A 152 -21.98 7.46 6.03
CA LYS A 152 -22.32 6.77 7.27
C LYS A 152 -22.84 5.35 7.02
N GLU A 153 -22.09 4.59 6.19
CA GLU A 153 -22.48 3.24 5.81
C GLU A 153 -22.56 2.37 7.08
N PRO A 154 -23.66 1.62 7.31
CA PRO A 154 -23.92 0.96 8.59
C PRO A 154 -22.91 -0.09 9.02
N ILE A 155 -22.26 -0.78 8.06
CA ILE A 155 -21.34 -1.91 8.35
C ILE A 155 -19.87 -1.50 8.29
N GLN A 156 -19.51 -0.62 7.34
CA GLN A 156 -18.12 -0.21 7.10
C GLN A 156 -17.86 1.26 7.39
N GLY A 157 -18.88 1.98 7.83
CA GLY A 157 -18.82 3.38 8.21
C GLY A 157 -18.22 3.61 9.60
N PRO A 158 -18.30 4.85 10.11
CA PRO A 158 -17.88 5.14 11.47
C PRO A 158 -18.83 4.49 12.47
N LEU A 159 -18.31 4.09 13.60
CA LEU A 159 -19.13 3.65 14.73
C LEU A 159 -20.06 4.79 15.16
N THR A 160 -21.28 4.45 15.55
CA THR A 160 -22.18 5.36 16.25
C THR A 160 -21.67 5.64 17.67
N ASP A 161 -22.16 6.68 18.30
CA ASP A 161 -21.78 7.02 19.68
C ASP A 161 -22.09 5.86 20.65
N ILE A 162 -23.21 5.16 20.43
CA ILE A 162 -23.61 3.99 21.23
C ILE A 162 -22.62 2.83 21.03
N GLU A 163 -22.27 2.51 19.78
CA GLU A 163 -21.32 1.45 19.48
C GLU A 163 -19.93 1.78 20.03
N LEU A 164 -19.52 3.06 19.98
CA LEU A 164 -18.24 3.49 20.54
C LEU A 164 -18.23 3.39 22.06
N GLN A 165 -19.33 3.76 22.72
CA GLN A 165 -19.48 3.58 24.17
C GLN A 165 -19.41 2.10 24.56
N GLU A 166 -20.20 1.25 23.90
CA GLU A 166 -20.21 -0.20 24.16
C GLU A 166 -18.83 -0.84 23.92
N PHE A 167 -18.10 -0.39 22.90
CA PHE A 167 -16.73 -0.82 22.66
C PHE A 167 -15.81 -0.48 23.84
N ASN A 168 -15.85 0.75 24.34
CA ASN A 168 -15.01 1.21 25.44
C ASN A 168 -15.34 0.47 26.75
N GLU A 169 -16.63 0.34 27.07
CA GLU A 169 -17.08 -0.39 28.26
C GLU A 169 -16.74 -1.90 28.15
N GLY A 170 -16.91 -2.47 26.94
CA GLY A 170 -16.52 -3.86 26.64
C GLY A 170 -15.02 -4.10 26.86
N ALA A 171 -14.18 -3.18 26.43
CA ALA A 171 -12.73 -3.26 26.63
C ALA A 171 -12.36 -3.20 28.12
N ILE A 172 -13.01 -2.33 28.89
CA ILE A 172 -12.80 -2.25 30.34
C ILE A 172 -13.23 -3.55 31.02
N ARG A 173 -14.43 -4.05 30.71
CA ARG A 173 -14.93 -5.33 31.26
C ARG A 173 -14.02 -6.52 30.94
N ALA A 174 -13.48 -6.57 29.70
CA ALA A 174 -12.53 -7.61 29.30
C ALA A 174 -11.21 -7.54 30.08
N TYR A 175 -10.73 -6.33 30.38
CA TYR A 175 -9.56 -6.15 31.22
C TYR A 175 -9.80 -6.57 32.67
N GLU A 176 -10.93 -6.17 33.27
CA GLU A 176 -11.32 -6.59 34.63
C GLU A 176 -11.42 -8.12 34.77
N LYS A 177 -11.92 -8.79 33.71
CA LYS A 177 -11.96 -10.26 33.65
C LYS A 177 -10.61 -10.90 33.31
N LYS A 178 -9.54 -10.11 33.13
CA LYS A 178 -8.21 -10.57 32.72
C LYS A 178 -8.15 -11.27 31.35
N GLU A 179 -9.12 -11.00 30.47
CA GLU A 179 -9.17 -11.50 29.09
C GLU A 179 -8.19 -10.76 28.18
N ILE A 180 -7.91 -9.50 28.48
CA ILE A 180 -6.93 -8.67 27.76
C ILE A 180 -5.92 -8.04 28.71
N SER A 181 -4.73 -7.69 28.20
CA SER A 181 -3.70 -7.01 28.97
C SER A 181 -3.99 -5.51 29.11
N LEU A 182 -3.35 -4.85 30.10
CA LEU A 182 -3.39 -3.39 30.24
C LEU A 182 -2.92 -2.68 28.95
N PHE A 183 -1.90 -3.24 28.27
CA PHE A 183 -1.44 -2.71 26.99
C PHE A 183 -2.55 -2.70 25.96
N MET A 184 -3.29 -3.81 25.80
CA MET A 184 -4.41 -3.92 24.84
C MET A 184 -5.53 -2.94 25.20
N LEU A 185 -5.89 -2.81 26.48
CA LEU A 185 -6.88 -1.83 26.94
C LEU A 185 -6.45 -0.40 26.60
N THR A 186 -5.20 -0.03 26.95
CA THR A 186 -4.67 1.31 26.69
C THR A 186 -4.70 1.62 25.17
N MET A 187 -4.28 0.68 24.35
CA MET A 187 -4.35 0.81 22.88
C MET A 187 -5.77 1.04 22.39
N ALA A 188 -6.73 0.24 22.87
CA ALA A 188 -8.14 0.35 22.49
C ALA A 188 -8.68 1.73 22.84
N LEU A 189 -8.48 2.21 24.07
CA LEU A 189 -8.96 3.50 24.55
C LEU A 189 -8.29 4.68 23.84
N ILE A 190 -6.98 4.66 23.60
CA ILE A 190 -6.32 5.73 22.84
C ILE A 190 -6.88 5.80 21.40
N ILE A 191 -7.04 4.66 20.73
CA ILE A 191 -7.55 4.62 19.36
C ILE A 191 -8.99 5.13 19.31
N SER A 192 -9.85 4.66 20.19
CA SER A 192 -11.28 5.03 20.24
C SER A 192 -11.50 6.52 20.54
N HIS A 193 -10.75 7.08 21.48
CA HIS A 193 -10.90 8.50 21.87
C HIS A 193 -10.19 9.47 20.94
N THR A 194 -9.11 9.06 20.25
CA THR A 194 -8.35 9.97 19.40
C THR A 194 -8.62 9.79 17.91
N GLY A 195 -9.26 8.71 17.49
CA GLY A 195 -9.46 8.36 16.07
C GLY A 195 -8.15 8.15 15.30
N ARG A 196 -7.03 7.93 16.01
CA ARG A 196 -5.72 7.76 15.38
C ARG A 196 -5.54 6.34 14.85
N ARG A 197 -4.67 6.21 13.84
CA ARG A 197 -4.37 4.89 13.28
C ARG A 197 -3.64 4.01 14.29
N PRO A 198 -3.96 2.70 14.39
CA PRO A 198 -3.27 1.79 15.32
C PRO A 198 -1.75 1.88 15.24
N LEU A 199 -1.18 1.96 14.03
CA LEU A 199 0.26 2.08 13.84
C LEU A 199 0.86 3.36 14.46
N GLN A 200 0.12 4.47 14.53
CA GLN A 200 0.57 5.69 15.22
C GLN A 200 0.64 5.48 16.72
N VAL A 201 -0.36 4.82 17.27
CA VAL A 201 -0.43 4.56 18.72
C VAL A 201 0.63 3.55 19.14
N THR A 202 0.88 2.48 18.35
CA THR A 202 1.95 1.50 18.66
C THR A 202 3.37 2.07 18.61
N GLN A 203 3.57 3.21 17.95
CA GLN A 203 4.88 3.87 17.89
C GLN A 203 5.07 4.96 18.95
N MET A 204 4.08 5.19 19.80
CA MET A 204 4.23 6.12 20.92
C MET A 204 5.28 5.63 21.92
N LYS A 205 6.02 6.58 22.47
CA LYS A 205 7.01 6.38 23.54
C LYS A 205 6.53 7.07 24.79
N ILE A 206 7.08 6.72 25.92
CA ILE A 206 6.75 7.38 27.19
C ILE A 206 7.05 8.89 27.16
N THR A 207 8.04 9.29 26.37
CA THR A 207 8.39 10.70 26.14
C THR A 207 7.35 11.47 25.32
N ASP A 208 6.42 10.78 24.66
CA ASP A 208 5.33 11.41 23.92
C ASP A 208 4.13 11.76 24.84
N ILE A 209 4.23 11.44 26.14
CA ILE A 209 3.26 11.81 27.17
C ILE A 209 3.82 13.01 27.93
N LEU A 210 3.24 14.17 27.70
CA LEU A 210 3.64 15.41 28.35
C LEU A 210 2.72 15.71 29.52
N LYS A 211 3.28 15.90 30.71
CA LYS A 211 2.54 16.34 31.88
C LYS A 211 2.58 17.85 31.94
N VAL A 212 1.42 18.49 31.93
CA VAL A 212 1.27 19.94 32.03
C VAL A 212 0.50 20.28 33.29
N SER A 213 1.06 21.15 34.14
CA SER A 213 0.40 21.67 35.35
C SER A 213 -0.11 23.08 35.05
N LYS A 214 -1.36 23.37 35.36
CA LYS A 214 -1.91 24.73 35.38
C LYS A 214 -1.70 25.40 36.72
N GLU A 215 -1.83 26.73 36.73
CA GLU A 215 -1.66 27.56 37.96
C GLU A 215 -2.61 27.18 39.11
N GLU A 216 -3.75 26.56 38.82
CA GLU A 216 -4.74 26.08 39.80
C GLU A 216 -4.46 24.68 40.35
N GLY A 217 -3.30 24.07 40.04
CA GLY A 217 -2.94 22.73 40.52
C GLY A 217 -3.52 21.57 39.74
N GLU A 218 -4.31 21.83 38.67
CA GLU A 218 -4.82 20.79 37.79
C GLU A 218 -3.71 20.23 36.89
N ILE A 219 -3.67 18.92 36.78
CA ILE A 219 -2.69 18.20 35.94
C ILE A 219 -3.37 17.69 34.68
N TYR A 220 -2.81 18.04 33.53
CA TYR A 220 -3.23 17.54 32.21
C TYR A 220 -2.12 16.69 31.59
N TYR A 221 -2.54 15.70 30.81
CA TYR A 221 -1.64 14.89 30.00
C TYR A 221 -1.90 15.16 28.53
N LEU A 222 -0.88 15.58 27.81
CA LEU A 222 -0.92 15.75 26.37
C LEU A 222 -0.24 14.55 25.69
N LEU A 223 -0.84 14.07 24.62
CA LEU A 223 -0.29 12.98 23.82
C LEU A 223 0.27 13.54 22.51
N ASN A 224 1.59 13.50 22.34
CA ASN A 224 2.27 13.82 21.10
C ASN A 224 2.27 12.59 20.19
N ILE A 225 1.25 12.43 19.34
CA ILE A 225 1.04 11.22 18.52
C ILE A 225 1.84 11.31 17.22
N PRO A 226 2.75 10.34 16.94
CA PRO A 226 3.63 10.36 15.77
C PRO A 226 2.88 10.47 14.43
N ARG A 227 3.45 11.22 13.49
CA ARG A 227 2.94 11.36 12.12
C ARG A 227 3.56 10.30 11.21
N ILE A 228 2.78 9.42 10.58
CA ILE A 228 3.31 8.28 9.81
C ILE A 228 3.21 8.48 8.28
N LYS A 229 2.41 9.41 7.76
CA LYS A 229 2.07 9.42 6.33
C LYS A 229 2.31 10.71 5.56
N GLN A 230 2.74 11.79 6.16
CA GLN A 230 2.67 13.11 5.50
C GLN A 230 3.99 13.72 5.06
N GLY A 231 5.11 12.99 5.10
CA GLY A 231 6.44 13.54 4.76
C GLY A 231 6.88 14.72 5.64
N LEU A 232 6.11 15.01 6.69
CA LEU A 232 6.44 15.96 7.74
C LEU A 232 7.19 15.23 8.85
N GLY A 233 7.93 15.96 9.68
CA GLY A 233 8.68 15.39 10.80
C GLY A 233 7.87 14.36 11.59
N PHE A 234 8.52 13.29 12.01
CA PHE A 234 7.86 12.13 12.62
C PHE A 234 7.17 12.49 13.94
N ARG A 235 7.72 13.46 14.67
CA ARG A 235 7.16 14.08 15.89
C ARG A 235 7.22 15.59 15.78
N GLU A 236 6.32 16.29 16.45
CA GLU A 236 6.46 17.71 16.70
C GLU A 236 7.46 17.87 17.85
N GLU A 237 8.45 18.73 17.66
CA GLU A 237 9.41 19.15 18.69
C GLU A 237 8.77 20.20 19.61
#